data_5876fa1891c7368cc8d1de3fe5898bf1
#
_entry.id   5876fa1891c7368cc8d1de3fe5898bf1
#
_cell.length_a   1.000
_cell.length_b   1.000
_cell.length_c   1.000
_cell.angle_alpha   90.00
_cell.angle_beta   90.00
_cell.angle_gamma   90.00
#
_symmetry.space_group_name_H-M   'P 1'
#
loop_
_entity.id
_entity.type
_entity.pdbx_description
1 polymer ?
#
loop_
_entity_poly.entity_id
_entity_poly.type
_entity_poly.pdbx_seq_one_letter_code
_entity_poly.pdbx_strand_id
1 'polypeptide(L)'
;FKSFSIRHKFLFQITGPIFTIIASICYNLRKDDKNNPNDIPIPFDYVISIQFIWIVALIFAILSYFMFYKGLNNASDENLTLKSKVKNLENNIADISEKRLELESEYESLRANYSLFFDKLLSLISTNLSLTGRDRISVYFIPKEEEIFILLSRFSKNKTLKKKSNKNYNFKEGFIYQAIEEGDLIRNINSTSDNIEEYIKEVKNLCAISEDRIKSMEMKSRSYFIKTIDEETTETIGLIVLE
;
A
#
# COMPACT_ATOMS: atom_id res chain seq x y z
N PHE A 1 6.88 -9.59 -26.10
CA PHE A 1 7.49 -10.71 -26.86
C PHE A 1 6.54 -11.90 -27.08
N LYS A 2 5.69 -12.28 -26.11
CA LYS A 2 4.78 -13.43 -26.25
C LYS A 2 3.66 -13.23 -27.29
N SER A 3 3.08 -12.04 -27.41
CA SER A 3 1.95 -11.81 -28.35
C SER A 3 2.38 -11.77 -29.81
N PHE A 4 3.60 -11.30 -30.08
CA PHE A 4 4.16 -11.23 -31.42
C PHE A 4 4.49 -12.63 -31.99
N SER A 5 5.06 -13.50 -31.16
CA SER A 5 5.35 -14.90 -31.50
C SER A 5 4.08 -15.69 -31.84
N ILE A 6 2.94 -15.41 -31.19
CA ILE A 6 1.69 -16.14 -31.40
C ILE A 6 1.05 -15.77 -32.74
N ARG A 7 1.03 -14.49 -33.13
CA ARG A 7 0.45 -14.06 -34.43
C ARG A 7 1.22 -14.57 -35.62
N HIS A 8 2.56 -14.67 -35.54
CA HIS A 8 3.37 -15.21 -36.64
C HIS A 8 3.30 -16.73 -36.76
N LYS A 9 3.23 -17.44 -35.63
CA LYS A 9 2.96 -18.88 -35.65
C LYS A 9 1.62 -19.19 -36.36
N PHE A 10 0.59 -18.37 -36.12
CA PHE A 10 -0.72 -18.54 -36.70
C PHE A 10 -0.70 -18.29 -38.21
N LEU A 11 0.03 -17.29 -38.70
CA LEU A 11 0.20 -17.03 -40.14
C LEU A 11 0.96 -18.17 -40.83
N PHE A 12 2.04 -18.68 -40.26
CA PHE A 12 2.77 -19.83 -40.81
C PHE A 12 1.96 -21.11 -40.77
N GLN A 13 1.12 -21.31 -39.76
CA GLN A 13 0.24 -22.47 -39.66
C GLN A 13 -0.88 -22.47 -40.74
N ILE A 14 -1.34 -21.30 -41.18
CA ILE A 14 -2.38 -21.18 -42.20
C ILE A 14 -1.79 -21.19 -43.62
N THR A 15 -0.68 -20.51 -43.84
CA THR A 15 -0.06 -20.42 -45.18
C THR A 15 0.56 -21.75 -45.63
N GLY A 16 1.15 -22.54 -44.72
CA GLY A 16 1.73 -23.83 -45.01
C GLY A 16 0.72 -24.82 -45.62
N PRO A 17 -0.42 -25.10 -44.95
CA PRO A 17 -1.46 -25.98 -45.51
C PRO A 17 -2.06 -25.49 -46.84
N ILE A 18 -2.25 -24.17 -47.00
CA ILE A 18 -2.78 -23.61 -48.27
C ILE A 18 -1.80 -23.88 -49.42
N PHE A 19 -0.50 -23.67 -49.19
CA PHE A 19 0.53 -23.98 -50.18
C PHE A 19 0.57 -25.47 -50.52
N THR A 20 0.41 -26.35 -49.55
CA THR A 20 0.41 -27.79 -49.73
C THR A 20 -0.83 -28.24 -50.55
N ILE A 21 -2.00 -27.64 -50.29
CA ILE A 21 -3.22 -27.92 -51.06
C ILE A 21 -3.08 -27.47 -52.49
N ILE A 22 -2.58 -26.26 -52.74
CA ILE A 22 -2.36 -25.74 -54.11
C ILE A 22 -1.34 -26.61 -54.85
N ALA A 23 -0.24 -26.98 -54.23
CA ALA A 23 0.76 -27.86 -54.81
C ALA A 23 0.20 -29.26 -55.12
N SER A 24 -0.65 -29.80 -54.25
CA SER A 24 -1.33 -31.09 -54.46
C SER A 24 -2.32 -31.05 -55.62
N ILE A 25 -3.10 -29.97 -55.73
CA ILE A 25 -4.01 -29.76 -56.85
C ILE A 25 -3.23 -29.68 -58.18
N CYS A 26 -2.16 -28.88 -58.22
CA CYS A 26 -1.31 -28.78 -59.43
C CYS A 26 -0.63 -30.09 -59.76
N TYR A 27 -0.22 -30.89 -58.79
CA TYR A 27 0.38 -32.19 -58.98
C TYR A 27 -0.64 -33.21 -59.54
N ASN A 28 -1.85 -33.25 -59.02
CA ASN A 28 -2.91 -34.16 -59.49
C ASN A 28 -3.38 -33.82 -60.93
N LEU A 29 -3.56 -32.54 -61.24
CA LEU A 29 -3.86 -32.11 -62.61
C LEU A 29 -2.78 -32.52 -63.59
N ARG A 30 -1.50 -32.52 -63.19
CA ARG A 30 -0.38 -32.97 -64.02
C ARG A 30 -0.33 -34.49 -64.21
N LYS A 31 -0.81 -35.25 -63.21
CA LYS A 31 -0.81 -36.73 -63.26
C LYS A 31 -1.89 -37.29 -64.18
N ASP A 32 -3.07 -36.65 -64.19
CA ASP A 32 -4.17 -37.08 -65.08
C ASP A 32 -3.82 -36.86 -66.53
N ASP A 33 -3.03 -35.84 -66.85
CA ASP A 33 -2.61 -35.56 -68.26
C ASP A 33 -1.62 -36.58 -68.81
N LYS A 34 -0.83 -37.26 -67.93
CA LYS A 34 0.13 -38.31 -68.39
C LYS A 34 -0.49 -39.67 -68.75
N ASN A 35 -1.74 -39.90 -68.42
CA ASN A 35 -2.42 -41.17 -68.61
C ASN A 35 -3.31 -41.19 -69.92
N ASN A 36 -3.30 -40.13 -70.71
CA ASN A 36 -4.07 -40.03 -71.94
C ASN A 36 -3.17 -40.39 -73.15
N PRO A 37 -3.39 -41.52 -73.84
CA PRO A 37 -2.50 -41.99 -74.87
C PRO A 37 -2.63 -41.24 -76.24
N ASN A 38 -3.46 -40.23 -76.32
CA ASN A 38 -3.56 -39.36 -77.48
C ASN A 38 -2.81 -38.08 -77.24
N ASP A 39 -1.68 -37.87 -77.89
CA ASP A 39 -0.87 -36.65 -77.90
C ASP A 39 -1.70 -35.42 -78.28
N ILE A 40 -2.50 -34.90 -77.36
CA ILE A 40 -3.08 -33.57 -77.47
C ILE A 40 -2.01 -32.60 -76.96
N PRO A 41 -1.50 -31.67 -77.78
CA PRO A 41 -0.53 -30.68 -77.34
C PRO A 41 -1.15 -29.93 -76.20
N ILE A 42 -0.41 -29.83 -75.05
CA ILE A 42 -0.81 -29.08 -73.86
C ILE A 42 -1.34 -27.72 -74.32
N PRO A 43 -2.63 -27.39 -74.11
CA PRO A 43 -3.18 -26.13 -74.60
C PRO A 43 -2.34 -24.98 -74.02
N PHE A 44 -2.01 -24.04 -74.90
CA PHE A 44 -1.22 -22.82 -74.48
C PHE A 44 -1.79 -22.14 -73.25
N ASP A 45 -3.09 -22.23 -73.05
CA ASP A 45 -3.83 -21.77 -71.90
C ASP A 45 -3.38 -22.41 -70.52
N TYR A 46 -2.92 -23.66 -70.59
CA TYR A 46 -2.44 -24.37 -69.39
C TYR A 46 -1.07 -23.85 -68.89
N VAL A 47 -0.19 -23.49 -69.81
CA VAL A 47 1.12 -22.93 -69.54
C VAL A 47 0.96 -21.52 -68.94
N ILE A 48 0.03 -20.72 -69.46
CA ILE A 48 -0.33 -19.40 -68.96
C ILE A 48 -0.93 -19.50 -67.55
N SER A 49 -1.76 -20.53 -67.30
CA SER A 49 -2.34 -20.76 -65.97
C SER A 49 -1.28 -21.02 -64.88
N ILE A 50 -0.27 -21.82 -65.20
CA ILE A 50 0.82 -22.14 -64.29
C ILE A 50 1.67 -20.90 -64.03
N GLN A 51 2.00 -20.12 -65.04
CA GLN A 51 2.74 -18.84 -64.86
C GLN A 51 1.95 -17.83 -64.04
N PHE A 52 0.64 -17.74 -64.27
CA PHE A 52 -0.24 -16.86 -63.45
C PHE A 52 -0.25 -17.22 -61.99
N ILE A 53 -0.30 -18.53 -61.65
CA ILE A 53 -0.23 -19.00 -60.26
C ILE A 53 1.08 -18.57 -59.59
N TRP A 54 2.21 -18.70 -60.29
CA TRP A 54 3.51 -18.25 -59.79
C TRP A 54 3.58 -16.74 -59.57
N ILE A 55 3.00 -15.94 -60.47
CA ILE A 55 2.94 -14.48 -60.32
C ILE A 55 2.09 -14.08 -59.10
N VAL A 56 0.94 -14.72 -58.93
CA VAL A 56 0.09 -14.47 -57.74
C VAL A 56 0.81 -14.87 -56.46
N ALA A 57 1.47 -16.02 -56.45
CA ALA A 57 2.26 -16.45 -55.26
C ALA A 57 3.40 -15.47 -54.93
N LEU A 58 4.08 -14.93 -55.93
CA LEU A 58 5.14 -13.94 -55.77
C LEU A 58 4.59 -12.62 -55.18
N ILE A 59 3.45 -12.16 -55.67
CA ILE A 59 2.77 -10.95 -55.15
C ILE A 59 2.39 -11.15 -53.68
N PHE A 60 1.83 -12.30 -53.31
CA PHE A 60 1.50 -12.61 -51.90
C PHE A 60 2.75 -12.68 -51.01
N ALA A 61 3.85 -13.24 -51.52
CA ALA A 61 5.11 -13.27 -50.79
C ALA A 61 5.66 -11.86 -50.52
N ILE A 62 5.62 -10.97 -51.52
CA ILE A 62 6.05 -9.57 -51.39
C ILE A 62 5.16 -8.81 -50.40
N LEU A 63 3.84 -8.95 -50.49
CA LEU A 63 2.89 -8.31 -49.56
C LEU A 63 3.10 -8.79 -48.12
N SER A 64 3.29 -10.10 -47.95
CA SER A 64 3.58 -10.68 -46.62
C SER A 64 4.88 -10.15 -46.01
N TYR A 65 5.92 -10.03 -46.83
CA TYR A 65 7.20 -9.44 -46.40
C TYR A 65 7.05 -7.98 -46.00
N PHE A 66 6.31 -7.19 -46.78
CA PHE A 66 6.07 -5.78 -46.45
C PHE A 66 5.27 -5.59 -45.17
N MET A 67 4.22 -6.38 -44.94
CA MET A 67 3.44 -6.40 -43.71
C MET A 67 4.28 -6.81 -42.50
N PHE A 68 5.14 -7.81 -42.67
CA PHE A 68 6.09 -8.24 -41.63
C PHE A 68 7.08 -7.12 -41.25
N TYR A 69 7.69 -6.48 -42.26
CA TYR A 69 8.64 -5.39 -42.04
C TYR A 69 8.01 -4.20 -41.35
N LYS A 70 6.81 -3.82 -41.73
CA LYS A 70 6.04 -2.75 -41.07
C LYS A 70 5.70 -3.12 -39.62
N GLY A 71 5.35 -4.38 -39.35
CA GLY A 71 5.09 -4.87 -37.99
C GLY A 71 6.32 -4.84 -37.09
N LEU A 72 7.51 -5.14 -37.62
CA LEU A 72 8.78 -5.07 -36.91
C LEU A 72 9.13 -3.62 -36.50
N ASN A 73 8.97 -2.67 -37.43
CA ASN A 73 9.24 -1.27 -37.13
C ASN A 73 8.29 -0.71 -36.05
N ASN A 74 7.00 -0.99 -36.15
CA ASN A 74 6.03 -0.56 -35.15
C ASN A 74 6.35 -1.16 -33.75
N ALA A 75 6.75 -2.42 -33.69
CA ALA A 75 7.15 -3.07 -32.44
C ALA A 75 8.43 -2.46 -31.85
N SER A 76 9.35 -2.01 -32.69
CA SER A 76 10.57 -1.31 -32.25
C SER A 76 10.25 0.04 -31.63
N ASP A 77 9.38 0.81 -32.27
CA ASP A 77 8.97 2.14 -31.79
C ASP A 77 8.16 2.04 -30.49
N GLU A 78 7.31 1.04 -30.37
CA GLU A 78 6.57 0.76 -29.14
C GLU A 78 7.52 0.37 -27.98
N ASN A 79 8.54 -0.42 -28.26
CA ASN A 79 9.58 -0.77 -27.27
C ASN A 79 10.38 0.45 -26.81
N LEU A 80 10.72 1.38 -27.70
CA LEU A 80 11.41 2.61 -27.35
C LEU A 80 10.54 3.51 -26.46
N THR A 81 9.26 3.65 -26.80
CA THR A 81 8.30 4.41 -25.97
C THR A 81 8.06 3.78 -24.62
N LEU A 82 7.98 2.47 -24.52
CA LEU A 82 7.88 1.76 -23.24
C LEU A 82 9.13 1.94 -22.37
N LYS A 83 10.32 1.86 -22.95
CA LYS A 83 11.58 2.09 -22.23
C LYS A 83 11.66 3.53 -21.68
N SER A 84 11.22 4.52 -22.45
CA SER A 84 11.19 5.92 -21.98
C SER A 84 10.20 6.10 -20.82
N LYS A 85 9.01 5.48 -20.89
CA LYS A 85 8.02 5.50 -19.81
C LYS A 85 8.55 4.83 -18.54
N VAL A 86 9.19 3.66 -18.66
CA VAL A 86 9.80 2.97 -17.52
C VAL A 86 10.84 3.86 -16.85
N LYS A 87 11.73 4.47 -17.60
CA LYS A 87 12.75 5.38 -17.07
C LYS A 87 12.15 6.60 -16.35
N ASN A 88 11.08 7.17 -16.90
CA ASN A 88 10.38 8.28 -16.23
C ASN A 88 9.71 7.85 -14.93
N LEU A 89 9.11 6.66 -14.90
CA LEU A 89 8.52 6.11 -13.67
C LEU A 89 9.58 5.83 -12.60
N GLU A 90 10.73 5.29 -12.98
CA GLU A 90 11.87 5.07 -12.07
C GLU A 90 12.36 6.39 -11.46
N ASN A 91 12.50 7.45 -12.27
CA ASN A 91 12.87 8.77 -11.78
C ASN A 91 11.81 9.37 -10.82
N ASN A 92 10.53 9.22 -11.14
CA ASN A 92 9.45 9.69 -10.26
C ASN A 92 9.42 8.93 -8.91
N ILE A 93 9.67 7.62 -8.93
CA ILE A 93 9.78 6.80 -7.70
C ILE A 93 10.96 7.28 -6.86
N ALA A 94 12.10 7.57 -7.47
CA ALA A 94 13.26 8.10 -6.76
C ALA A 94 12.95 9.47 -6.10
N ASP A 95 12.34 10.41 -6.83
CA ASP A 95 11.95 11.72 -6.31
C ASP A 95 10.93 11.62 -5.16
N ILE A 96 9.92 10.75 -5.30
CA ILE A 96 8.93 10.52 -4.25
C ILE A 96 9.59 9.90 -3.00
N SER A 97 10.53 8.97 -3.18
CA SER A 97 11.25 8.35 -2.06
C SER A 97 12.13 9.34 -1.31
N GLU A 98 12.80 10.24 -2.02
CA GLU A 98 13.60 11.32 -1.42
C GLU A 98 12.72 12.29 -0.61
N LYS A 99 11.62 12.77 -1.19
CA LYS A 99 10.66 13.64 -0.51
C LYS A 99 10.04 12.99 0.73
N ARG A 100 9.79 11.69 0.66
CA ARG A 100 9.28 10.94 1.82
C ARG A 100 10.29 10.94 2.97
N LEU A 101 11.57 10.69 2.69
CA LEU A 101 12.63 10.73 3.71
C LEU A 101 12.80 12.11 4.32
N GLU A 102 12.70 13.16 3.51
CA GLU A 102 12.76 14.55 3.99
C GLU A 102 11.58 14.85 4.93
N LEU A 103 10.35 14.50 4.53
CA LEU A 103 9.15 14.66 5.36
C LEU A 103 9.23 13.84 6.67
N GLU A 104 9.73 12.61 6.63
CA GLU A 104 9.94 11.80 7.83
C GLU A 104 10.93 12.47 8.78
N SER A 105 12.03 13.03 8.27
CA SER A 105 13.02 13.77 9.06
C SER A 105 12.42 15.03 9.68
N GLU A 106 11.66 15.81 8.92
CA GLU A 106 10.98 17.01 9.40
C GLU A 106 9.95 16.68 10.50
N TYR A 107 9.16 15.63 10.26
CA TYR A 107 8.18 15.13 11.24
C TYR A 107 8.83 14.72 12.57
N GLU A 108 9.94 13.96 12.54
CA GLU A 108 10.66 13.57 13.74
C GLU A 108 11.26 14.77 14.49
N SER A 109 11.79 15.76 13.78
CA SER A 109 12.28 17.00 14.35
C SER A 109 11.15 17.79 15.05
N LEU A 110 10.02 17.92 14.39
CA LEU A 110 8.84 18.59 14.91
C LEU A 110 8.32 17.89 16.17
N ARG A 111 8.21 16.58 16.15
CA ARG A 111 7.81 15.73 17.28
C ARG A 111 8.74 15.89 18.47
N ALA A 112 10.05 15.93 18.24
CA ALA A 112 11.04 16.15 19.30
C ALA A 112 10.86 17.55 19.96
N ASN A 113 10.64 18.59 19.17
CA ASN A 113 10.41 19.95 19.64
C ASN A 113 9.13 20.05 20.47
N TYR A 114 8.03 19.45 20.01
CA TYR A 114 6.78 19.40 20.78
C TYR A 114 6.95 18.62 22.10
N SER A 115 7.64 17.49 22.07
CA SER A 115 7.90 16.72 23.30
C SER A 115 8.69 17.55 24.32
N LEU A 116 9.71 18.28 23.89
CA LEU A 116 10.50 19.16 24.76
C LEU A 116 9.66 20.32 25.34
N PHE A 117 8.81 20.92 24.51
CA PHE A 117 7.89 21.97 24.96
C PHE A 117 6.95 21.46 26.06
N PHE A 118 6.29 20.32 25.81
CA PHE A 118 5.38 19.72 26.77
C PHE A 118 6.12 19.26 28.04
N ASP A 119 7.33 18.71 27.96
CA ASP A 119 8.13 18.33 29.11
C ASP A 119 8.41 19.55 30.05
N LYS A 120 8.74 20.71 29.45
CA LYS A 120 8.94 21.96 30.20
C LYS A 120 7.63 22.47 30.80
N LEU A 121 6.56 22.47 30.04
CA LEU A 121 5.23 22.90 30.48
C LEU A 121 4.75 22.04 31.68
N LEU A 122 4.82 20.72 31.57
CA LEU A 122 4.43 19.81 32.65
C LEU A 122 5.30 19.94 33.87
N SER A 123 6.60 20.21 33.70
CA SER A 123 7.48 20.52 34.85
C SER A 123 7.04 21.78 35.59
N LEU A 124 6.66 22.82 34.85
CA LEU A 124 6.15 24.07 35.44
C LEU A 124 4.83 23.84 36.18
N ILE A 125 3.88 23.13 35.55
CA ILE A 125 2.60 22.76 36.16
C ILE A 125 2.84 21.94 37.43
N SER A 126 3.73 20.94 37.38
CA SER A 126 4.08 20.11 38.55
C SER A 126 4.65 20.94 39.71
N THR A 127 5.44 21.95 39.39
CA THR A 127 5.99 22.86 40.41
C THR A 127 4.89 23.73 41.02
N ASN A 128 4.04 24.33 40.19
CA ASN A 128 2.95 25.20 40.66
C ASN A 128 1.90 24.45 41.50
N LEU A 129 1.60 23.19 41.10
CA LEU A 129 0.68 22.32 41.85
C LEU A 129 1.34 21.62 43.05
N SER A 130 2.64 21.85 43.29
CA SER A 130 3.43 21.20 44.34
C SER A 130 3.38 19.67 44.30
N LEU A 131 3.32 19.09 43.10
CA LEU A 131 3.28 17.64 42.92
C LEU A 131 4.51 16.97 43.53
N THR A 132 4.31 15.77 44.07
CA THR A 132 5.34 14.98 44.75
C THR A 132 5.97 13.94 43.81
N GLY A 133 6.87 13.11 44.36
CA GLY A 133 7.39 11.96 43.62
C GLY A 133 6.39 10.80 43.47
N ARG A 134 5.21 10.89 44.09
CA ARG A 134 4.13 9.90 43.94
C ARG A 134 3.15 10.26 42.86
N ASP A 135 3.21 11.51 42.37
CA ASP A 135 2.28 12.06 41.43
C ASP A 135 2.88 12.00 39.99
N ARG A 136 2.01 11.92 39.02
CA ARG A 136 2.37 11.89 37.62
C ARG A 136 1.37 12.71 36.82
N ILE A 137 1.87 13.52 35.88
CA ILE A 137 1.04 14.24 34.91
C ILE A 137 1.43 13.81 33.53
N SER A 138 0.44 13.52 32.69
CA SER A 138 0.60 13.04 31.31
C SER A 138 -0.29 13.84 30.37
N VAL A 139 0.19 14.11 29.14
CA VAL A 139 -0.60 14.72 28.08
C VAL A 139 -0.73 13.72 26.95
N TYR A 140 -1.94 13.52 26.50
CA TYR A 140 -2.28 12.66 25.39
C TYR A 140 -2.91 13.48 24.27
N PHE A 141 -2.59 13.08 23.05
CA PHE A 141 -3.21 13.58 21.83
C PHE A 141 -4.11 12.49 21.24
N ILE A 142 -5.21 12.88 20.63
CA ILE A 142 -6.18 12.01 19.97
C ILE A 142 -6.21 12.38 18.49
N PRO A 143 -5.60 11.56 17.60
CA PRO A 143 -5.73 11.77 16.16
C PRO A 143 -7.18 11.55 15.71
N LYS A 144 -7.69 12.43 14.83
CA LYS A 144 -9.09 12.38 14.34
C LYS A 144 -9.45 11.08 13.61
N GLU A 145 -8.46 10.45 12.98
CA GLU A 145 -8.67 9.26 12.13
C GLU A 145 -8.32 7.94 12.83
N GLU A 146 -7.73 8.00 14.02
CA GLU A 146 -7.21 6.83 14.71
C GLU A 146 -7.88 6.67 16.08
N GLU A 147 -8.38 5.48 16.40
CA GLU A 147 -8.93 5.15 17.73
C GLU A 147 -7.81 4.82 18.74
N ILE A 148 -6.83 5.73 18.91
CA ILE A 148 -5.69 5.55 19.81
C ILE A 148 -5.39 6.83 20.60
N PHE A 149 -4.75 6.65 21.76
CA PHE A 149 -4.18 7.76 22.55
C PHE A 149 -2.67 7.80 22.36
N ILE A 150 -2.15 8.89 21.82
CA ILE A 150 -0.72 9.11 21.65
C ILE A 150 -0.19 9.91 22.86
N LEU A 151 0.68 9.30 23.65
CA LEU A 151 1.35 10.00 24.75
C LEU A 151 2.35 11.02 24.20
N LEU A 152 2.03 12.31 24.30
CA LEU A 152 2.92 13.39 23.90
C LEU A 152 4.04 13.61 24.92
N SER A 153 3.65 13.75 26.19
CA SER A 153 4.60 14.01 27.25
C SER A 153 4.11 13.44 28.60
N ARG A 154 5.07 13.17 29.47
CA ARG A 154 4.83 12.70 30.84
C ARG A 154 5.86 13.28 31.79
N PHE A 155 5.41 13.78 32.88
CA PHE A 155 6.26 14.29 33.94
C PHE A 155 5.94 13.66 35.30
N SER A 156 6.97 13.33 36.05
CA SER A 156 6.96 13.00 37.48
C SER A 156 8.31 13.35 38.08
N LYS A 157 8.37 13.75 39.35
CA LYS A 157 9.63 13.88 40.07
C LYS A 157 10.32 12.53 40.27
N ASN A 158 9.56 11.44 40.25
CA ASN A 158 10.10 10.08 40.27
C ASN A 158 10.50 9.66 38.84
N LYS A 159 11.80 9.39 38.64
CA LYS A 159 12.36 9.00 37.34
C LYS A 159 11.73 7.72 36.77
N THR A 160 11.32 6.78 37.62
CA THR A 160 10.66 5.54 37.18
C THR A 160 9.30 5.84 36.57
N LEU A 161 8.50 6.68 37.20
CA LEU A 161 7.17 7.08 36.76
C LEU A 161 7.19 8.03 35.55
N LYS A 162 8.33 8.69 35.29
CA LYS A 162 8.54 9.57 34.15
C LYS A 162 8.71 8.81 32.83
N LYS A 163 9.08 7.52 32.86
CA LYS A 163 9.32 6.74 31.65
C LYS A 163 8.09 6.72 30.76
N LYS A 164 8.28 7.08 29.49
CA LYS A 164 7.24 7.00 28.45
C LYS A 164 7.11 5.53 28.04
N SER A 165 5.91 5.00 28.10
CA SER A 165 5.62 3.69 27.49
C SER A 165 5.43 3.87 26.00
N ASN A 166 6.07 3.06 25.18
CA ASN A 166 5.84 3.02 23.73
C ASN A 166 4.54 2.30 23.35
N LYS A 167 3.74 1.90 24.32
CA LYS A 167 2.46 1.23 24.09
C LYS A 167 1.38 2.27 23.86
N ASN A 168 0.77 2.22 22.69
CA ASN A 168 -0.47 2.94 22.44
C ASN A 168 -1.55 2.41 23.37
N TYR A 169 -2.36 3.30 23.92
CA TYR A 169 -3.49 2.91 24.73
C TYR A 169 -4.69 2.68 23.81
N ASN A 170 -5.43 1.60 24.08
CA ASN A 170 -6.65 1.31 23.35
C ASN A 170 -7.70 2.37 23.64
N PHE A 171 -8.39 2.86 22.61
CA PHE A 171 -9.29 4.00 22.71
C PHE A 171 -10.50 3.72 23.63
N LYS A 172 -10.95 2.47 23.73
CA LYS A 172 -12.17 2.08 24.46
C LYS A 172 -11.92 1.51 25.85
N GLU A 173 -10.81 1.88 26.50
CA GLU A 173 -10.45 1.33 27.80
C GLU A 173 -10.07 2.39 28.85
N GLY A 174 -10.52 2.18 30.08
CA GLY A 174 -10.06 2.91 31.25
C GLY A 174 -10.66 4.30 31.44
N PHE A 175 -10.14 5.01 32.45
CA PHE A 175 -10.64 6.34 32.81
C PHE A 175 -10.43 7.41 31.74
N ILE A 176 -9.41 7.23 30.88
CA ILE A 176 -9.13 8.18 29.78
C ILE A 176 -10.29 8.16 28.79
N TYR A 177 -10.79 6.97 28.43
CA TYR A 177 -11.94 6.85 27.55
C TYR A 177 -13.21 7.41 28.20
N GLN A 178 -13.42 7.12 29.47
CA GLN A 178 -14.55 7.66 30.23
C GLN A 178 -14.58 9.21 30.22
N ALA A 179 -13.41 9.84 30.32
CA ALA A 179 -13.31 11.30 30.27
C ALA A 179 -13.69 11.88 28.90
N ILE A 180 -13.49 11.15 27.81
CA ILE A 180 -13.96 11.60 26.48
C ILE A 180 -15.50 11.57 26.40
N GLU A 181 -16.11 10.53 26.94
CA GLU A 181 -17.55 10.36 26.89
C GLU A 181 -18.30 11.29 27.86
N GLU A 182 -17.77 11.47 29.06
CA GLU A 182 -18.42 12.19 30.16
C GLU A 182 -17.90 13.64 30.30
N GLY A 183 -16.78 13.99 29.63
CA GLY A 183 -16.06 15.24 29.85
C GLY A 183 -15.01 15.10 30.95
N ASP A 184 -14.68 16.23 31.64
CA ASP A 184 -13.71 16.23 32.71
C ASP A 184 -14.05 15.19 33.78
N LEU A 185 -13.05 14.43 34.21
CA LEU A 185 -13.27 13.30 35.10
C LEU A 185 -12.43 13.40 36.38
N ILE A 186 -13.08 13.19 37.50
CA ILE A 186 -12.40 12.99 38.79
C ILE A 186 -12.81 11.63 39.32
N ARG A 187 -11.82 10.78 39.62
CA ARG A 187 -12.05 9.45 40.22
C ARG A 187 -11.08 9.20 41.35
N ASN A 188 -11.62 8.69 42.45
CA ASN A 188 -10.85 8.24 43.59
C ASN A 188 -11.05 6.73 43.79
N ILE A 189 -9.97 6.02 44.05
CA ILE A 189 -9.93 4.60 44.33
C ILE A 189 -9.58 4.44 45.81
N ASN A 190 -10.46 3.80 46.55
CA ASN A 190 -10.29 3.64 47.99
C ASN A 190 -9.30 2.51 48.33
N SER A 191 -9.24 1.51 47.48
CA SER A 191 -8.33 0.37 47.64
C SER A 191 -6.88 0.80 47.50
N THR A 192 -6.00 0.18 48.26
CA THR A 192 -4.56 0.43 48.19
C THR A 192 -3.89 -0.52 47.20
N SER A 193 -2.75 -0.10 46.66
CA SER A 193 -1.91 -0.95 45.78
C SER A 193 -1.40 -2.21 46.48
N ASP A 194 -1.41 -2.25 47.82
CA ASP A 194 -0.95 -3.39 48.59
C ASP A 194 -1.94 -4.56 48.56
N ASN A 195 -3.24 -4.25 48.36
CA ASN A 195 -4.27 -5.25 48.11
C ASN A 195 -4.68 -5.21 46.62
N ILE A 196 -3.88 -5.88 45.78
CA ILE A 196 -4.04 -5.81 44.34
C ILE A 196 -5.39 -6.36 43.85
N GLU A 197 -5.94 -7.37 44.51
CA GLU A 197 -7.21 -7.99 44.12
C GLU A 197 -8.38 -7.02 44.33
N GLU A 198 -8.41 -6.36 45.48
CA GLU A 198 -9.41 -5.36 45.80
C GLU A 198 -9.30 -4.15 44.88
N TYR A 199 -8.06 -3.71 44.63
CA TYR A 199 -7.79 -2.61 43.67
C TYR A 199 -8.32 -2.96 42.28
N ILE A 200 -8.04 -4.17 41.76
CA ILE A 200 -8.52 -4.62 40.45
C ILE A 200 -10.05 -4.63 40.42
N LYS A 201 -10.67 -5.19 41.44
CA LYS A 201 -12.14 -5.26 41.54
C LYS A 201 -12.77 -3.87 41.52
N GLU A 202 -12.22 -2.92 42.29
CA GLU A 202 -12.73 -1.55 42.36
C GLU A 202 -12.56 -0.83 41.01
N VAL A 203 -11.38 -0.91 40.38
CA VAL A 203 -11.12 -0.26 39.09
C VAL A 203 -12.03 -0.83 38.00
N LYS A 204 -12.24 -2.16 37.94
CA LYS A 204 -13.16 -2.80 36.98
C LYS A 204 -14.61 -2.38 37.18
N ASN A 205 -15.00 -2.05 38.39
CA ASN A 205 -16.35 -1.53 38.66
C ASN A 205 -16.51 -0.07 38.22
N LEU A 206 -15.42 0.70 38.20
CA LEU A 206 -15.43 2.12 37.88
C LEU A 206 -15.22 2.41 36.38
N CYS A 207 -14.53 1.54 35.67
CA CYS A 207 -14.29 1.72 34.22
C CYS A 207 -14.10 0.39 33.50
N ALA A 208 -14.37 0.39 32.18
CA ALA A 208 -14.16 -0.78 31.32
C ALA A 208 -12.65 -0.93 31.05
N ILE A 209 -12.01 -1.87 31.76
CA ILE A 209 -10.58 -2.18 31.59
C ILE A 209 -10.33 -3.66 31.93
N SER A 210 -9.44 -4.32 31.18
CA SER A 210 -9.09 -5.70 31.42
C SER A 210 -8.21 -5.86 32.67
N GLU A 211 -8.34 -6.98 33.36
CA GLU A 211 -7.54 -7.30 34.56
C GLU A 211 -6.05 -7.34 34.26
N ASP A 212 -5.67 -7.97 33.13
CA ASP A 212 -4.27 -8.06 32.71
C ASP A 212 -3.68 -6.66 32.47
N ARG A 213 -4.50 -5.74 31.96
CA ARG A 213 -4.09 -4.37 31.79
C ARG A 213 -3.83 -3.68 33.11
N ILE A 214 -4.73 -3.83 34.09
CA ILE A 214 -4.55 -3.26 35.42
C ILE A 214 -3.28 -3.82 36.08
N LYS A 215 -3.06 -5.13 36.00
CA LYS A 215 -1.85 -5.79 36.54
C LYS A 215 -0.57 -5.26 35.89
N SER A 216 -0.60 -4.97 34.61
CA SER A 216 0.55 -4.47 33.85
C SER A 216 0.87 -2.98 34.08
N MET A 217 0.00 -2.23 34.75
CA MET A 217 0.26 -0.82 35.09
C MET A 217 1.38 -0.70 36.10
N GLU A 218 2.42 0.09 35.80
CA GLU A 218 3.52 0.37 36.70
C GLU A 218 3.07 1.18 37.94
N MET A 219 2.13 2.11 37.73
CA MET A 219 1.56 2.95 38.76
C MET A 219 0.10 2.57 39.00
N LYS A 220 -0.24 2.25 40.22
CA LYS A 220 -1.61 2.00 40.67
C LYS A 220 -2.10 3.25 41.44
N SER A 221 -2.58 4.19 40.61
CA SER A 221 -2.98 5.50 41.09
C SER A 221 -4.28 5.41 41.91
N ARG A 222 -4.35 6.15 42.99
CA ARG A 222 -5.53 6.23 43.86
C ARG A 222 -6.48 7.36 43.49
N SER A 223 -5.98 8.34 42.75
CA SER A 223 -6.77 9.48 42.31
C SER A 223 -6.43 9.81 40.89
N TYR A 224 -7.44 10.08 40.10
CA TYR A 224 -7.34 10.53 38.71
C TYR A 224 -8.09 11.83 38.55
N PHE A 225 -7.39 12.83 38.04
CA PHE A 225 -7.99 14.04 37.51
C PHE A 225 -7.67 14.12 36.03
N ILE A 226 -8.70 14.06 35.20
CA ILE A 226 -8.56 14.07 33.74
C ILE A 226 -9.33 15.28 33.22
N LYS A 227 -8.60 16.12 32.49
CA LYS A 227 -9.14 17.29 31.80
C LYS A 227 -9.11 17.07 30.31
N THR A 228 -10.24 17.18 29.65
CA THR A 228 -10.33 17.20 28.20
C THR A 228 -9.80 18.51 27.61
N ILE A 229 -9.20 18.43 26.44
CA ILE A 229 -8.79 19.57 25.63
C ILE A 229 -9.60 19.48 24.34
N ASP A 230 -10.53 20.41 24.19
CA ASP A 230 -11.47 20.41 23.08
C ASP A 230 -11.06 21.45 22.04
N GLU A 231 -11.30 21.15 20.78
CA GLU A 231 -11.24 22.14 19.70
C GLU A 231 -12.48 23.04 19.77
N GLU A 232 -12.46 24.22 19.14
CA GLU A 232 -13.59 25.15 19.08
C GLU A 232 -14.90 24.50 18.56
N THR A 233 -14.78 23.36 17.92
CA THR A 233 -15.88 22.56 17.35
C THR A 233 -16.49 21.52 18.29
N THR A 234 -16.12 21.52 19.58
CA THR A 234 -16.59 20.53 20.57
C THR A 234 -15.97 19.13 20.47
N GLU A 235 -15.02 18.92 19.59
CA GLU A 235 -14.33 17.63 19.45
C GLU A 235 -13.11 17.59 20.37
N THR A 236 -12.98 16.54 21.19
CA THR A 236 -11.84 16.37 22.09
C THR A 236 -10.59 15.97 21.29
N ILE A 237 -9.59 16.85 21.28
CA ILE A 237 -8.31 16.65 20.58
C ILE A 237 -7.19 16.15 21.48
N GLY A 238 -7.39 16.18 22.80
CA GLY A 238 -6.38 15.73 23.74
C GLY A 238 -6.87 15.67 25.18
N LEU A 239 -5.99 15.23 26.06
CA LEU A 239 -6.27 15.06 27.49
C LEU A 239 -5.04 15.38 28.31
N ILE A 240 -5.28 15.97 29.50
CA ILE A 240 -4.31 16.06 30.58
C ILE A 240 -4.75 15.13 31.69
N VAL A 241 -3.89 14.22 32.10
CA VAL A 241 -4.15 13.24 33.16
C VAL A 241 -3.19 13.49 34.30
N LEU A 242 -3.72 13.80 35.47
CA LEU A 242 -2.99 13.87 36.73
C LEU A 242 -3.38 12.65 37.57
N GLU A 243 -2.38 11.95 38.05
CA GLU A 243 -2.50 10.72 38.85
C GLU A 243 -1.69 10.79 40.11
#